data_da6cd1ab977f609dbc2883d36f9a52f9
#
_entry.id   da6cd1ab977f609dbc2883d36f9a52f9
#
_cell.length_a   1.000
_cell.length_b   1.000
_cell.length_c   1.000
_cell.angle_alpha   90.00
_cell.angle_beta   90.00
_cell.angle_gamma   90.00
#
_symmetry.space_group_name_H-M   'P 1'
#
loop_
_entity.id
_entity.type
_entity.pdbx_description
1 polymer ?
#
loop_
_entity_poly.entity_id
_entity_poly.type
_entity_poly.pdbx_seq_one_letter_code
_entity_poly.pdbx_strand_id
1 'polypeptide(L)'
;MTHSFPVRVYYEDTDLAGIVYYANYLKFIERGRSEWVRGCGVDQGALKADQGIVFAVRKVDADYLKPAKFDDLLQVTTELVALGGASITLRQEVWRGEERLFTAHVVLVCLHETGKPARLSPHIRAALQAAQP
;
A
#
# COMPACT_ATOMS: atom_id res chain seq x y z
N MET A 1 -2.61 14.33 -5.04
CA MET A 1 -3.38 13.44 -5.93
C MET A 1 -3.32 12.01 -5.42
N THR A 2 -4.44 11.34 -5.36
CA THR A 2 -4.50 9.97 -4.89
C THR A 2 -4.10 9.04 -6.02
N HIS A 3 -3.14 8.16 -5.75
CA HIS A 3 -2.79 7.10 -6.70
C HIS A 3 -3.88 6.03 -6.72
N SER A 4 -4.20 5.51 -7.89
CA SER A 4 -5.21 4.46 -8.05
C SER A 4 -4.64 3.30 -8.88
N PHE A 5 -4.93 2.08 -8.43
CA PHE A 5 -4.47 0.85 -9.07
C PHE A 5 -5.64 -0.13 -9.18
N PRO A 6 -5.95 -0.65 -10.38
CA PRO A 6 -7.08 -1.56 -10.55
C PRO A 6 -6.75 -2.99 -10.11
N VAL A 7 -7.72 -3.65 -9.47
CA VAL A 7 -7.62 -5.05 -9.07
C VAL A 7 -8.92 -5.76 -9.44
N ARG A 8 -8.82 -6.86 -10.20
CA ARG A 8 -9.95 -7.75 -10.47
C ARG A 8 -10.00 -8.83 -9.39
N VAL A 9 -11.18 -9.11 -8.87
CA VAL A 9 -11.39 -10.19 -7.92
C VAL A 9 -11.51 -11.52 -8.69
N TYR A 10 -10.65 -12.48 -8.35
CA TYR A 10 -10.61 -13.81 -8.94
C TYR A 10 -11.16 -14.85 -7.96
N TYR A 11 -11.37 -16.09 -8.43
CA TYR A 11 -11.81 -17.19 -7.56
C TYR A 11 -10.92 -17.37 -6.33
N GLU A 12 -9.62 -17.30 -6.52
CA GLU A 12 -8.65 -17.49 -5.45
C GLU A 12 -8.75 -16.44 -4.34
N ASP A 13 -9.40 -15.31 -4.62
CA ASP A 13 -9.54 -14.21 -3.66
C ASP A 13 -10.75 -14.40 -2.74
N THR A 14 -11.66 -15.30 -3.08
CA THR A 14 -12.93 -15.46 -2.37
C THR A 14 -12.91 -16.63 -1.38
N ASP A 15 -13.79 -16.57 -0.40
CA ASP A 15 -13.97 -17.60 0.61
C ASP A 15 -15.31 -18.36 0.39
N LEU A 16 -15.65 -19.23 1.33
CA LEU A 16 -16.87 -20.02 1.26
C LEU A 16 -18.15 -19.19 1.19
N ALA A 17 -18.12 -17.98 1.76
CA ALA A 17 -19.26 -17.06 1.72
C ALA A 17 -19.43 -16.36 0.37
N GLY A 18 -18.52 -16.56 -0.59
CA GLY A 18 -18.58 -15.95 -1.92
C GLY A 18 -18.12 -14.51 -1.97
N ILE A 19 -17.47 -14.04 -0.93
CA ILE A 19 -16.91 -12.69 -0.84
C ILE A 19 -15.40 -12.76 -0.70
N VAL A 20 -14.72 -11.66 -0.95
CA VAL A 20 -13.26 -11.61 -0.80
C VAL A 20 -12.89 -11.94 0.65
N TYR A 21 -12.02 -12.94 0.79
CA TYR A 21 -11.48 -13.32 2.10
C TYR A 21 -10.76 -12.13 2.72
N TYR A 22 -11.07 -11.82 3.96
CA TYR A 22 -10.68 -10.55 4.57
C TYR A 22 -9.17 -10.27 4.51
N ALA A 23 -8.33 -11.31 4.62
CA ALA A 23 -6.88 -11.13 4.57
C ALA A 23 -6.37 -10.75 3.17
N ASN A 24 -7.15 -11.02 2.11
CA ASN A 24 -6.75 -10.71 0.74
C ASN A 24 -6.78 -9.21 0.45
N TYR A 25 -7.54 -8.43 1.21
CA TYR A 25 -7.48 -6.97 1.09
C TYR A 25 -6.06 -6.45 1.40
N LEU A 26 -5.34 -7.12 2.28
CA LEU A 26 -3.94 -6.76 2.60
C LEU A 26 -3.04 -6.97 1.39
N LYS A 27 -3.31 -7.99 0.57
CA LYS A 27 -2.59 -8.20 -0.69
C LYS A 27 -2.94 -7.12 -1.71
N PHE A 28 -4.20 -6.75 -1.80
CA PHE A 28 -4.64 -5.71 -2.73
C PHE A 28 -3.98 -4.36 -2.41
N ILE A 29 -3.98 -3.97 -1.14
CA ILE A 29 -3.36 -2.70 -0.75
C ILE A 29 -1.84 -2.76 -0.86
N GLU A 30 -1.20 -3.93 -0.68
CA GLU A 30 0.23 -4.09 -0.93
C GLU A 30 0.55 -3.79 -2.40
N ARG A 31 -0.21 -4.36 -3.33
CA ARG A 31 -0.02 -4.10 -4.76
C ARG A 31 -0.21 -2.62 -5.09
N GLY A 32 -1.24 -2.01 -4.52
CA GLY A 32 -1.52 -0.59 -4.72
C GLY A 32 -0.39 0.30 -4.24
N ARG A 33 0.13 0.08 -3.02
CA ARG A 33 1.24 0.90 -2.51
C ARG A 33 2.56 0.62 -3.21
N SER A 34 2.79 -0.63 -3.65
CA SER A 34 4.00 -0.95 -4.43
C SER A 34 4.00 -0.21 -5.77
N GLU A 35 2.84 -0.12 -6.43
CA GLU A 35 2.71 0.66 -7.65
C GLU A 35 2.82 2.16 -7.39
N TRP A 36 2.31 2.63 -6.24
CA TRP A 36 2.48 4.03 -5.84
C TRP A 36 3.96 4.38 -5.66
N VAL A 37 4.71 3.55 -4.93
CA VAL A 37 6.15 3.76 -4.71
C VAL A 37 6.89 3.78 -6.05
N ARG A 38 6.58 2.82 -6.93
CA ARG A 38 7.18 2.76 -8.27
C ARG A 38 6.86 4.03 -9.06
N GLY A 39 5.62 4.49 -8.99
CA GLY A 39 5.18 5.72 -9.65
C GLY A 39 5.87 6.98 -9.12
N CYS A 40 6.35 6.95 -7.88
CA CYS A 40 7.16 8.03 -7.30
C CYS A 40 8.61 8.03 -7.81
N GLY A 41 8.99 7.04 -8.60
CA GLY A 41 10.36 6.91 -9.10
C GLY A 41 11.30 6.15 -8.17
N VAL A 42 10.75 5.43 -7.17
CA VAL A 42 11.56 4.62 -6.25
C VAL A 42 11.50 3.16 -6.68
N ASP A 43 12.65 2.60 -7.01
CA ASP A 43 12.80 1.18 -7.32
C ASP A 43 13.25 0.45 -6.05
N GLN A 44 12.33 -0.31 -5.45
CA GLN A 44 12.59 -1.00 -4.19
C GLN A 44 13.65 -2.09 -4.34
N GLY A 45 13.70 -2.77 -5.50
CA GLY A 45 14.73 -3.77 -5.76
C GLY A 45 16.12 -3.17 -5.81
N ALA A 46 16.27 -2.04 -6.51
CA ALA A 46 17.53 -1.32 -6.58
C ALA A 46 17.93 -0.76 -5.21
N LEU A 47 16.99 -0.24 -4.45
CA LEU A 47 17.22 0.28 -3.10
C LEU A 47 17.81 -0.80 -2.19
N LYS A 48 17.24 -2.01 -2.25
CA LYS A 48 17.75 -3.16 -1.49
C LYS A 48 19.13 -3.56 -1.96
N ALA A 49 19.32 -3.68 -3.28
CA ALA A 49 20.60 -4.14 -3.86
C ALA A 49 21.72 -3.15 -3.59
N ASP A 50 21.47 -1.84 -3.72
CA ASP A 50 22.50 -0.81 -3.65
C ASP A 50 22.76 -0.30 -2.24
N GLN A 51 21.74 -0.26 -1.38
CA GLN A 51 21.83 0.37 -0.06
C GLN A 51 21.43 -0.56 1.09
N GLY A 52 20.91 -1.74 0.80
CA GLY A 52 20.45 -2.68 1.83
C GLY A 52 19.23 -2.16 2.60
N ILE A 53 18.42 -1.29 1.97
CA ILE A 53 17.26 -0.68 2.61
C ILE A 53 15.99 -1.31 2.04
N VAL A 54 15.08 -1.66 2.92
CA VAL A 54 13.77 -2.20 2.58
C VAL A 54 12.68 -1.47 3.36
N PHE A 55 11.45 -1.50 2.84
CA PHE A 55 10.27 -1.05 3.55
C PHE A 55 9.55 -2.25 4.14
N ALA A 56 9.09 -2.12 5.37
CA ALA A 56 8.33 -3.17 6.04
C ALA A 56 7.08 -2.57 6.68
N VAL A 57 6.02 -3.35 6.76
CA VAL A 57 4.79 -2.93 7.43
C VAL A 57 4.97 -3.10 8.92
N ARG A 58 4.76 -2.02 9.68
CA ARG A 58 4.77 -2.06 11.14
C ARG A 58 3.37 -2.15 11.73
N LYS A 59 2.40 -1.49 11.07
CA LYS A 59 1.03 -1.43 11.60
C LYS A 59 0.04 -1.29 10.45
N VAL A 60 -1.09 -1.98 10.60
CA VAL A 60 -2.26 -1.81 9.76
C VAL A 60 -3.46 -1.62 10.68
N ASP A 61 -4.22 -0.54 10.44
CA ASP A 61 -5.47 -0.26 11.12
C ASP A 61 -6.54 -0.18 10.03
N ALA A 62 -7.43 -1.16 9.99
CA ALA A 62 -8.31 -1.36 8.85
C ALA A 62 -9.77 -1.55 9.27
N ASP A 63 -10.68 -1.00 8.43
CA ASP A 63 -12.12 -1.18 8.55
C ASP A 63 -12.67 -1.83 7.28
N TYR A 64 -13.42 -2.91 7.46
CA TYR A 64 -14.10 -3.63 6.39
C TYR A 64 -15.55 -3.13 6.33
N LEU A 65 -15.85 -2.28 5.35
CA LEU A 65 -17.13 -1.57 5.31
C LEU A 65 -18.20 -2.32 4.54
N LYS A 66 -17.84 -2.90 3.39
CA LYS A 66 -18.72 -3.69 2.52
C LYS A 66 -17.93 -4.75 1.81
N PRO A 67 -18.51 -5.93 1.52
CA PRO A 67 -17.78 -7.02 0.87
C PRO A 67 -17.59 -6.79 -0.63
N ALA A 68 -16.42 -7.11 -1.13
CA ALA A 68 -16.16 -7.31 -2.54
C ALA A 68 -16.49 -8.75 -2.92
N LYS A 69 -16.85 -8.99 -4.17
CA LYS A 69 -17.30 -10.28 -4.68
C LYS A 69 -16.50 -10.68 -5.90
N PHE A 70 -16.61 -11.97 -6.26
CA PHE A 70 -16.01 -12.49 -7.47
C PHE A 70 -16.33 -11.60 -8.67
N ASP A 71 -15.32 -11.39 -9.49
CA ASP A 71 -15.37 -10.63 -10.74
C ASP A 71 -15.55 -9.12 -10.60
N ASP A 72 -15.65 -8.61 -9.39
CA ASP A 72 -15.65 -7.16 -9.17
C ASP A 72 -14.34 -6.55 -9.67
N LEU A 73 -14.44 -5.38 -10.30
CA LEU A 73 -13.27 -4.55 -10.62
C LEU A 73 -13.14 -3.48 -9.56
N LEU A 74 -12.06 -3.55 -8.81
CA LEU A 74 -11.80 -2.66 -7.69
C LEU A 74 -10.76 -1.61 -8.05
N GLN A 75 -10.82 -0.46 -7.38
CA GLN A 75 -9.77 0.55 -7.40
C GLN A 75 -9.13 0.62 -6.02
N VAL A 76 -7.83 0.40 -5.95
CA VAL A 76 -7.05 0.53 -4.73
C VAL A 76 -6.40 1.89 -4.75
N THR A 77 -6.76 2.75 -3.79
CA THR A 77 -6.20 4.09 -3.70
C THR A 77 -5.12 4.15 -2.63
N THR A 78 -4.08 4.93 -2.88
CA THR A 78 -2.98 5.14 -1.95
C THR A 78 -2.67 6.63 -1.85
N GLU A 79 -2.59 7.12 -0.63
CA GLU A 79 -2.34 8.53 -0.34
C GLU A 79 -1.35 8.63 0.81
N LEU A 80 -0.33 9.47 0.65
CA LEU A 80 0.63 9.74 1.72
C LEU A 80 -0.03 10.64 2.78
N VAL A 81 0.00 10.20 4.03
CA VAL A 81 -0.53 10.96 5.16
C VAL A 81 0.58 11.70 5.89
N ALA A 82 1.68 11.04 6.19
CA ALA A 82 2.78 11.62 6.95
C ALA A 82 4.09 10.88 6.71
N LEU A 83 5.21 11.60 6.86
CA LEU A 83 6.56 11.04 6.87
C LEU A 83 7.21 11.33 8.22
N GLY A 84 7.73 10.27 8.85
CA GLY A 84 8.61 10.39 10.00
C GLY A 84 10.08 10.30 9.58
N GLY A 85 10.99 10.19 10.54
CA GLY A 85 12.42 10.03 10.25
C GLY A 85 12.72 8.73 9.50
N ALA A 86 12.03 7.64 9.87
CA ALA A 86 12.19 6.32 9.28
C ALA A 86 10.83 5.68 8.96
N SER A 87 9.75 6.44 8.97
CA SER A 87 8.40 5.91 8.78
C SER A 87 7.62 6.63 7.69
N ILE A 88 6.69 5.90 7.09
CA ILE A 88 5.77 6.40 6.06
C ILE A 88 4.37 5.96 6.47
N THR A 89 3.47 6.92 6.66
CA THR A 89 2.07 6.62 6.96
C THR A 89 1.22 6.88 5.72
N LEU A 90 0.47 5.86 5.33
CA LEU A 90 -0.39 5.89 4.15
C LEU A 90 -1.85 5.69 4.56
N ARG A 91 -2.76 6.28 3.80
CA ARG A 91 -4.16 5.89 3.78
C ARG A 91 -4.41 5.13 2.49
N GLN A 92 -4.93 3.92 2.61
CA GLN A 92 -5.26 3.08 1.46
C GLN A 92 -6.72 2.66 1.55
N GLU A 93 -7.40 2.68 0.41
CA GLU A 93 -8.82 2.35 0.33
C GLU A 93 -9.07 1.45 -0.86
N VAL A 94 -10.11 0.63 -0.75
CA VAL A 94 -10.58 -0.22 -1.85
C VAL A 94 -11.99 0.22 -2.22
N TRP A 95 -12.18 0.55 -3.49
CA TRP A 95 -13.43 1.08 -4.02
C TRP A 95 -13.97 0.18 -5.13
N ARG A 96 -15.29 0.05 -5.16
CA ARG A 96 -16.02 -0.52 -6.30
C ARG A 96 -16.90 0.59 -6.86
N GLY A 97 -16.46 1.23 -7.96
CA GLY A 97 -17.11 2.44 -8.44
C GLY A 97 -17.08 3.52 -7.36
N GLU A 98 -18.25 3.99 -6.94
CA GLU A 98 -18.38 5.02 -5.91
C GLU A 98 -18.56 4.46 -4.50
N GLU A 99 -18.57 3.12 -4.35
CA GLU A 99 -18.68 2.48 -3.05
C GLU A 99 -17.33 2.23 -2.43
N ARG A 100 -17.10 2.77 -1.25
CA ARG A 100 -15.91 2.46 -0.47
C ARG A 100 -16.15 1.19 0.30
N LEU A 101 -15.35 0.15 0.00
CA LEU A 101 -15.51 -1.17 0.61
C LEU A 101 -14.59 -1.39 1.80
N PHE A 102 -13.44 -0.71 1.80
CA PHE A 102 -12.38 -0.95 2.77
C PHE A 102 -11.54 0.32 2.91
N THR A 103 -11.11 0.62 4.12
CA THR A 103 -10.18 1.73 4.37
C THR A 103 -9.15 1.31 5.41
N ALA A 104 -7.92 1.74 5.26
CA ALA A 104 -6.84 1.41 6.17
C ALA A 104 -5.82 2.54 6.30
N HIS A 105 -5.25 2.64 7.50
CA HIS A 105 -4.00 3.36 7.71
C HIS A 105 -2.90 2.34 7.84
N VAL A 106 -1.83 2.53 7.05
CA VAL A 106 -0.69 1.61 7.00
C VAL A 106 0.56 2.39 7.38
N VAL A 107 1.30 1.90 8.35
CA VAL A 107 2.58 2.48 8.73
C VAL A 107 3.69 1.58 8.22
N LEU A 108 4.49 2.11 7.31
CA LEU A 108 5.71 1.46 6.83
C LEU A 108 6.90 2.03 7.59
N VAL A 109 7.92 1.20 7.76
CA VAL A 109 9.21 1.63 8.29
C VAL A 109 10.31 1.26 7.33
N CYS A 110 11.34 2.11 7.25
CA CYS A 110 12.58 1.81 6.56
C CYS A 110 13.46 0.98 7.47
N LEU A 111 13.98 -0.12 6.95
CA LEU A 111 14.89 -1.01 7.68
C LEU A 111 16.13 -1.28 6.85
N HIS A 112 17.27 -1.43 7.55
CA HIS A 112 18.44 -2.10 6.99
C HIS A 112 18.17 -3.60 6.92
N GLU A 113 18.91 -4.32 6.09
CA GLU A 113 18.80 -5.78 5.99
C GLU A 113 19.01 -6.48 7.34
N THR A 114 19.74 -5.83 8.26
CA THR A 114 19.94 -6.33 9.63
C THR A 114 18.69 -6.21 10.51
N GLY A 115 17.63 -5.55 10.02
CA GLY A 115 16.41 -5.30 10.78
C GLY A 115 16.41 -4.01 11.60
N LYS A 116 17.51 -3.26 11.59
CA LYS A 116 17.59 -1.97 12.31
C LYS A 116 16.91 -0.86 11.52
N PRO A 117 16.28 0.12 12.20
CA PRO A 117 15.68 1.26 11.52
C PRO A 117 16.68 2.00 10.65
N ALA A 118 16.26 2.41 9.46
CA ALA A 118 17.03 3.23 8.55
C ALA A 118 16.28 4.53 8.30
N ARG A 119 16.99 5.66 8.32
CA ARG A 119 16.36 6.94 8.01
C ARG A 119 16.00 7.02 6.54
N LEU A 120 14.87 7.64 6.24
CA LEU A 120 14.51 8.00 4.87
C LEU A 120 15.56 8.99 4.35
N SER A 121 16.21 8.64 3.24
CA SER A 121 17.15 9.56 2.60
C SER A 121 16.41 10.81 2.10
N PRO A 122 17.11 11.97 2.00
CA PRO A 122 16.48 13.16 1.43
C PRO A 122 15.91 12.94 0.05
N HIS A 123 16.57 12.12 -0.77
CA HIS A 123 16.12 11.78 -2.12
C HIS A 123 14.78 11.04 -2.11
N ILE A 124 14.66 9.99 -1.28
CA ILE A 124 13.43 9.21 -1.16
C ILE A 124 12.32 10.07 -0.57
N ARG A 125 12.62 10.82 0.49
CA ARG A 125 11.66 11.73 1.11
C ARG A 125 11.10 12.72 0.09
N ALA A 126 11.96 13.34 -0.72
CA ALA A 126 11.54 14.27 -1.75
C ALA A 126 10.69 13.60 -2.82
N ALA A 127 11.06 12.38 -3.24
CA ALA A 127 10.32 11.62 -4.25
C ALA A 127 8.90 11.29 -3.76
N LEU A 128 8.74 10.86 -2.52
CA LEU A 128 7.43 10.56 -1.95
C LEU A 128 6.59 11.81 -1.75
N GLN A 129 7.19 12.90 -1.31
CA GLN A 129 6.50 14.18 -1.10
C GLN A 129 6.07 14.82 -2.42
N ALA A 130 6.83 14.66 -3.48
CA ALA A 130 6.51 15.22 -4.80
C ALA A 130 5.24 14.59 -5.39
N ALA A 131 4.84 13.40 -4.95
CA ALA A 131 3.61 12.74 -5.38
C ALA A 131 2.36 13.29 -4.66
N GLN A 132 2.53 14.17 -3.68
CA GLN A 132 1.42 14.84 -3.01
C GLN A 132 0.91 16.00 -3.88
N PRO A 133 -0.40 16.21 -3.94
CA PRO A 133 -0.95 17.37 -4.62
C PRO A 133 -0.64 18.66 -3.88
#